data_86f326d2a8ab3e492d58de33c85a1a59
#
_entry.id   86f326d2a8ab3e492d58de33c85a1a59
#
_cell.length_a   1.000
_cell.length_b   1.000
_cell.length_c   1.000
_cell.angle_alpha   90.00
_cell.angle_beta   90.00
_cell.angle_gamma   90.00
#
_symmetry.space_group_name_H-M   'P 1'
#
loop_
_entity.id
_entity.type
_entity.pdbx_description
1 polymer ?
#
loop_
_entity_poly.entity_id
_entity_poly.type
_entity_poly.pdbx_seq_one_letter_code
_entity_poly.pdbx_strand_id
1 'polypeptide(L)'
;LYLSNPAQFSRLIKKGQYFIYFVLEELEKYRLPPELALLPYIESNYDPFSISASGAMGIWQFMPATARIYGLQDTWWYEQRHDPLVSSRAAVRYLAYLHNRFNKEITYTLSAYNGGPTLLEKQIKLNKKLGKSTNYKHLKLPIQTKDYVPKFKAIVELVINAEKYGLTLPPFPDTQVLGSISLNGQVEILAF
;
A
#
# COMPACT_ATOMS: atom_id res chain seq x y z
N LEU A 1 -4.97 14.21 13.57
CA LEU A 1 -3.88 14.60 12.67
C LEU A 1 -4.39 15.08 11.31
N TYR A 2 -5.23 14.31 10.60
CA TYR A 2 -5.74 14.71 9.28
C TYR A 2 -6.84 15.78 9.35
N LEU A 3 -7.70 15.75 10.35
CA LEU A 3 -8.81 16.70 10.53
C LEU A 3 -8.37 18.09 10.99
N SER A 4 -7.18 18.21 11.58
CA SER A 4 -6.66 19.52 12.01
C SER A 4 -6.21 20.41 10.85
N ASN A 5 -6.04 19.86 9.64
CA ASN A 5 -5.69 20.61 8.43
C ASN A 5 -6.32 19.99 7.17
N PRO A 6 -7.61 20.33 6.87
CA PRO A 6 -8.33 19.81 5.72
C PRO A 6 -7.62 20.04 4.37
N ALA A 7 -7.01 21.22 4.20
CA ALA A 7 -6.27 21.53 2.97
C ALA A 7 -5.03 20.65 2.77
N GLN A 8 -4.36 20.28 3.85
CA GLN A 8 -3.23 19.35 3.81
C GLN A 8 -3.71 17.94 3.46
N PHE A 9 -4.86 17.51 3.99
CA PHE A 9 -5.45 16.21 3.64
C PHE A 9 -5.81 16.15 2.16
N SER A 10 -6.51 17.16 1.61
CA SER A 10 -6.83 17.23 0.17
C SER A 10 -5.59 17.17 -0.71
N ARG A 11 -4.52 17.89 -0.33
CA ARG A 11 -3.22 17.82 -1.05
C ARG A 11 -2.58 16.43 -0.97
N LEU A 12 -2.70 15.77 0.18
CA LEU A 12 -2.22 14.39 0.35
C LEU A 12 -2.95 13.45 -0.62
N ILE A 13 -4.28 13.49 -0.62
CA ILE A 13 -5.10 12.62 -1.45
C ILE A 13 -4.86 12.88 -2.95
N LYS A 14 -4.60 14.13 -3.33
CA LYS A 14 -4.29 14.50 -4.72
C LYS A 14 -3.05 13.79 -5.27
N LYS A 15 -2.06 13.44 -4.44
CA LYS A 15 -0.84 12.76 -4.91
C LYS A 15 -1.11 11.40 -5.55
N GLY A 16 -2.13 10.68 -5.08
CA GLY A 16 -2.51 9.38 -5.64
C GLY A 16 -3.35 9.44 -6.93
N GLN A 17 -3.83 10.64 -7.33
CA GLN A 17 -4.83 10.77 -8.40
C GLN A 17 -4.44 10.11 -9.74
N TYR A 18 -3.14 10.08 -10.08
CA TYR A 18 -2.66 9.50 -11.33
C TYR A 18 -2.49 7.98 -11.27
N PHE A 19 -2.42 7.39 -10.07
CA PHE A 19 -2.10 5.98 -9.88
C PHE A 19 -3.26 5.16 -9.36
N ILE A 20 -4.19 5.79 -8.63
CA ILE A 20 -5.24 5.09 -7.86
C ILE A 20 -6.16 4.27 -8.77
N TYR A 21 -6.50 4.77 -9.95
CA TYR A 21 -7.31 4.04 -10.93
C TYR A 21 -6.62 2.72 -11.32
N PHE A 22 -5.35 2.79 -11.70
CA PHE A 22 -4.56 1.61 -12.03
C PHE A 22 -4.47 0.62 -10.86
N VAL A 23 -4.28 1.12 -9.64
CA VAL A 23 -4.24 0.26 -8.45
C VAL A 23 -5.58 -0.43 -8.22
N LEU A 24 -6.70 0.27 -8.40
CA LEU A 24 -8.05 -0.31 -8.28
C LEU A 24 -8.27 -1.42 -9.30
N GLU A 25 -7.90 -1.22 -10.57
CA GLU A 25 -7.97 -2.27 -11.60
C GLU A 25 -7.13 -3.50 -11.24
N GLU A 26 -5.91 -3.29 -10.71
CA GLU A 26 -5.08 -4.41 -10.29
C GLU A 26 -5.68 -5.15 -9.08
N LEU A 27 -6.27 -4.44 -8.10
CA LEU A 27 -6.96 -5.06 -6.94
C LEU A 27 -8.17 -5.88 -7.39
N GLU A 28 -8.96 -5.39 -8.35
CA GLU A 28 -10.13 -6.08 -8.88
C GLU A 28 -9.78 -7.43 -9.51
N LYS A 29 -8.67 -7.53 -10.26
CA LYS A 29 -8.19 -8.78 -10.86
C LYS A 29 -7.99 -9.89 -9.83
N TYR A 30 -7.66 -9.53 -8.59
CA TYR A 30 -7.45 -10.47 -7.49
C TYR A 30 -8.63 -10.52 -6.50
N ARG A 31 -9.73 -9.81 -6.80
CA ARG A 31 -10.92 -9.70 -5.94
C ARG A 31 -10.57 -9.24 -4.52
N LEU A 32 -9.65 -8.30 -4.43
CA LEU A 32 -9.24 -7.68 -3.18
C LEU A 32 -10.13 -6.48 -2.86
N PRO A 33 -10.28 -6.13 -1.56
CA PRO A 33 -11.01 -4.93 -1.15
C PRO A 33 -10.41 -3.67 -1.79
N PRO A 34 -11.22 -2.82 -2.44
CA PRO A 34 -10.75 -1.63 -3.15
C PRO A 34 -10.10 -0.61 -2.20
N GLU A 35 -10.45 -0.61 -0.92
CA GLU A 35 -9.85 0.26 0.10
C GLU A 35 -8.34 0.08 0.20
N LEU A 36 -7.80 -1.09 -0.20
CA LEU A 36 -6.36 -1.33 -0.22
C LEU A 36 -5.60 -0.40 -1.16
N ALA A 37 -6.29 0.26 -2.11
CA ALA A 37 -5.70 1.34 -2.89
C ALA A 37 -5.26 2.55 -2.03
N LEU A 38 -5.74 2.65 -0.79
CA LEU A 38 -5.35 3.71 0.13
C LEU A 38 -4.08 3.39 0.94
N LEU A 39 -3.53 2.15 0.84
CA LEU A 39 -2.29 1.78 1.54
C LEU A 39 -1.10 2.69 1.22
N PRO A 40 -0.83 3.05 -0.04
CA PRO A 40 0.29 3.92 -0.36
C PRO A 40 0.25 5.29 0.34
N TYR A 41 -0.92 5.78 0.78
CA TYR A 41 -0.98 7.01 1.57
C TYR A 41 -0.34 6.88 2.95
N ILE A 42 -0.43 5.72 3.59
CA ILE A 42 0.20 5.48 4.90
C ILE A 42 1.63 4.97 4.77
N GLU A 43 2.02 4.44 3.62
CA GLU A 43 3.39 3.97 3.35
C GLU A 43 4.31 5.13 2.96
N SER A 44 3.92 5.93 1.98
CA SER A 44 4.80 6.93 1.36
C SER A 44 4.11 8.25 1.01
N ASN A 45 2.83 8.43 1.36
CA ASN A 45 2.00 9.50 0.80
C ASN A 45 1.90 9.47 -0.74
N TYR A 46 1.92 8.28 -1.33
CA TYR A 46 1.98 8.08 -2.78
C TYR A 46 3.21 8.72 -3.45
N ASP A 47 4.32 8.84 -2.72
CA ASP A 47 5.57 9.35 -3.26
C ASP A 47 6.41 8.22 -3.84
N PRO A 48 6.60 8.15 -5.18
CA PRO A 48 7.36 7.09 -5.83
C PRO A 48 8.85 7.10 -5.48
N PHE A 49 9.38 8.24 -5.03
CA PHE A 49 10.79 8.37 -4.66
C PHE A 49 11.06 8.25 -3.16
N SER A 50 10.04 7.92 -2.38
CA SER A 50 10.18 7.74 -0.94
C SER A 50 11.13 6.58 -0.60
N ILE A 51 12.07 6.84 0.30
CA ILE A 51 13.02 5.84 0.83
C ILE A 51 12.99 5.93 2.36
N SER A 52 12.72 4.80 3.01
CA SER A 52 12.77 4.71 4.47
C SER A 52 14.19 4.49 5.00
N ALA A 53 14.41 4.77 6.27
CA ALA A 53 15.67 4.49 6.94
C ALA A 53 16.07 2.99 6.93
N SER A 54 15.08 2.09 6.79
CA SER A 54 15.29 0.64 6.67
C SER A 54 15.48 0.15 5.23
N GLY A 55 15.47 1.05 4.23
CA GLY A 55 15.66 0.71 2.82
C GLY A 55 14.40 0.25 2.10
N ALA A 56 13.21 0.46 2.68
CA ALA A 56 11.96 0.30 1.95
C ALA A 56 11.80 1.45 0.95
N MET A 57 11.26 1.18 -0.26
CA MET A 57 11.22 2.15 -1.36
C MET A 57 9.89 2.17 -2.10
N GLY A 58 9.62 3.34 -2.71
CA GLY A 58 8.50 3.58 -3.61
C GLY A 58 7.17 3.77 -2.89
N ILE A 59 6.09 3.87 -3.68
CA ILE A 59 4.75 4.13 -3.13
C ILE A 59 4.28 3.03 -2.18
N TRP A 60 4.74 1.79 -2.35
CA TRP A 60 4.37 0.62 -1.57
C TRP A 60 5.36 0.27 -0.46
N GLN A 61 6.47 1.01 -0.34
CA GLN A 61 7.53 0.77 0.64
C GLN A 61 8.02 -0.70 0.66
N PHE A 62 8.31 -1.23 -0.53
CA PHE A 62 8.86 -2.57 -0.63
C PHE A 62 10.26 -2.66 -0.03
N MET A 63 10.42 -3.63 0.88
CA MET A 63 11.75 -4.08 1.31
C MET A 63 12.44 -4.85 0.18
N PRO A 64 13.78 -4.75 0.01
CA PRO A 64 14.51 -5.39 -1.08
C PRO A 64 14.24 -6.89 -1.23
N ALA A 65 14.20 -7.62 -0.10
CA ALA A 65 13.95 -9.06 -0.12
C ALA A 65 12.55 -9.41 -0.63
N THR A 66 11.52 -8.68 -0.17
CA THR A 66 10.14 -8.88 -0.62
C THR A 66 9.97 -8.49 -2.08
N ALA A 67 10.59 -7.38 -2.49
CA ALA A 67 10.59 -6.91 -3.87
C ALA A 67 11.07 -8.00 -4.85
N ARG A 68 12.21 -8.62 -4.55
CA ARG A 68 12.77 -9.71 -5.36
C ARG A 68 11.85 -10.93 -5.45
N ILE A 69 11.21 -11.31 -4.34
CA ILE A 69 10.24 -12.44 -4.34
C ILE A 69 9.07 -12.17 -5.29
N TYR A 70 8.64 -10.91 -5.39
CA TYR A 70 7.53 -10.49 -6.26
C TYR A 70 7.96 -10.00 -7.64
N GLY A 71 9.25 -10.25 -8.02
CA GLY A 71 9.77 -10.04 -9.36
C GLY A 71 10.17 -8.61 -9.69
N LEU A 72 10.29 -7.75 -8.67
CA LEU A 72 10.84 -6.41 -8.87
C LEU A 72 12.37 -6.50 -8.99
N GLN A 73 12.88 -5.98 -10.09
CA GLN A 73 14.31 -5.93 -10.38
C GLN A 73 14.92 -4.62 -9.87
N ASP A 74 16.14 -4.69 -9.39
CA ASP A 74 17.01 -3.56 -9.17
C ASP A 74 18.28 -3.74 -10.06
N THR A 75 18.57 -2.75 -10.87
CA THR A 75 19.79 -2.66 -11.65
C THR A 75 20.50 -1.38 -11.25
N TRP A 76 21.74 -1.18 -11.69
CA TRP A 76 22.48 0.03 -11.35
C TRP A 76 21.84 1.34 -11.86
N TRP A 77 20.89 1.29 -12.78
CA TRP A 77 20.18 2.45 -13.35
C TRP A 77 18.65 2.38 -13.26
N TYR A 78 18.08 1.24 -12.86
CA TYR A 78 16.64 1.07 -12.81
C TYR A 78 16.22 0.29 -11.57
N GLU A 79 15.50 0.97 -10.69
CA GLU A 79 14.96 0.42 -9.46
C GLU A 79 13.43 0.35 -9.56
N GLN A 80 12.89 -0.84 -9.83
CA GLN A 80 11.47 -1.04 -10.10
C GLN A 80 10.56 -0.75 -8.90
N ARG A 81 11.09 -0.65 -7.71
CA ARG A 81 10.32 -0.23 -6.54
C ARG A 81 9.87 1.22 -6.63
N HIS A 82 10.58 2.05 -7.39
CA HIS A 82 10.21 3.44 -7.68
C HIS A 82 9.19 3.59 -8.80
N ASP A 83 8.99 2.54 -9.62
CA ASP A 83 7.98 2.54 -10.67
C ASP A 83 6.59 2.26 -10.08
N PRO A 84 5.65 3.21 -10.09
CA PRO A 84 4.35 3.05 -9.46
C PRO A 84 3.50 1.94 -10.09
N LEU A 85 3.60 1.72 -11.39
CA LEU A 85 2.80 0.71 -12.10
C LEU A 85 3.36 -0.69 -11.87
N VAL A 86 4.67 -0.86 -12.04
CA VAL A 86 5.33 -2.15 -11.86
C VAL A 86 5.27 -2.60 -10.40
N SER A 87 5.56 -1.68 -9.48
CA SER A 87 5.48 -1.99 -8.04
C SER A 87 4.05 -2.23 -7.56
N SER A 88 3.02 -1.58 -8.14
CA SER A 88 1.62 -1.86 -7.79
C SER A 88 1.20 -3.27 -8.17
N ARG A 89 1.59 -3.77 -9.35
CA ARG A 89 1.32 -5.17 -9.73
C ARG A 89 1.96 -6.15 -8.74
N ALA A 90 3.17 -5.89 -8.30
CA ALA A 90 3.86 -6.70 -7.31
C ALA A 90 3.17 -6.62 -5.93
N ALA A 91 2.77 -5.42 -5.50
CA ALA A 91 2.10 -5.20 -4.23
C ALA A 91 0.75 -5.88 -4.15
N VAL A 92 -0.05 -5.80 -5.21
CA VAL A 92 -1.35 -6.47 -5.27
C VAL A 92 -1.20 -7.99 -5.22
N ARG A 93 -0.20 -8.58 -5.90
CA ARG A 93 0.11 -10.02 -5.76
C ARG A 93 0.51 -10.38 -4.33
N TYR A 94 1.32 -9.54 -3.67
CA TYR A 94 1.70 -9.76 -2.28
C TYR A 94 0.50 -9.65 -1.34
N LEU A 95 -0.35 -8.63 -1.51
CA LEU A 95 -1.58 -8.47 -0.75
C LEU A 95 -2.53 -9.65 -0.95
N ALA A 96 -2.69 -10.15 -2.18
CA ALA A 96 -3.51 -11.32 -2.47
C ALA A 96 -2.99 -12.58 -1.76
N TYR A 97 -1.67 -12.80 -1.78
CA TYR A 97 -1.04 -13.87 -1.01
C TYR A 97 -1.33 -13.75 0.48
N LEU A 98 -1.12 -12.57 1.07
CA LEU A 98 -1.37 -12.35 2.50
C LEU A 98 -2.86 -12.52 2.83
N HIS A 99 -3.73 -11.97 2.02
CA HIS A 99 -5.18 -12.02 2.23
C HIS A 99 -5.69 -13.48 2.26
N ASN A 100 -5.26 -14.28 1.29
CA ASN A 100 -5.59 -15.71 1.27
C ASN A 100 -4.95 -16.47 2.43
N ARG A 101 -3.69 -16.18 2.78
CA ARG A 101 -2.97 -16.82 3.88
C ARG A 101 -3.63 -16.60 5.24
N PHE A 102 -4.27 -15.46 5.43
CA PHE A 102 -4.95 -15.07 6.67
C PHE A 102 -6.49 -15.13 6.57
N ASN A 103 -7.01 -16.07 5.80
CA ASN A 103 -8.45 -16.36 5.69
C ASN A 103 -9.30 -15.14 5.32
N LYS A 104 -8.78 -14.27 4.48
CA LYS A 104 -9.41 -13.02 4.03
C LYS A 104 -9.72 -12.01 5.15
N GLU A 105 -9.05 -12.15 6.30
CA GLU A 105 -9.18 -11.20 7.39
C GLU A 105 -8.28 -9.98 7.11
N ILE A 106 -8.91 -8.85 6.81
CA ILE A 106 -8.20 -7.62 6.40
C ILE A 106 -7.24 -7.12 7.47
N THR A 107 -7.60 -7.24 8.75
CA THR A 107 -6.77 -6.79 9.86
C THR A 107 -5.45 -7.56 9.94
N TYR A 108 -5.51 -8.87 9.69
CA TYR A 108 -4.31 -9.70 9.63
C TYR A 108 -3.52 -9.46 8.36
N THR A 109 -4.19 -9.25 7.23
CA THR A 109 -3.54 -8.89 5.95
C THR A 109 -2.69 -7.63 6.13
N LEU A 110 -3.26 -6.59 6.70
CA LEU A 110 -2.57 -5.32 6.98
C LEU A 110 -1.43 -5.48 7.98
N SER A 111 -1.67 -6.22 9.06
CA SER A 111 -0.64 -6.48 10.08
C SER A 111 0.53 -7.28 9.51
N ALA A 112 0.25 -8.25 8.62
CA ALA A 112 1.27 -9.05 7.95
C ALA A 112 2.02 -8.26 6.87
N TYR A 113 1.34 -7.34 6.17
CA TYR A 113 1.98 -6.46 5.21
C TYR A 113 3.06 -5.59 5.88
N ASN A 114 2.70 -4.93 6.99
CA ASN A 114 3.61 -4.06 7.73
C ASN A 114 4.65 -4.81 8.56
N GLY A 115 4.24 -5.83 9.33
CA GLY A 115 5.10 -6.52 10.31
C GLY A 115 5.71 -7.83 9.82
N GLY A 116 5.32 -8.28 8.64
CA GLY A 116 5.70 -9.57 8.07
C GLY A 116 4.82 -10.74 8.54
N PRO A 117 4.49 -11.68 7.62
CA PRO A 117 3.58 -12.79 7.90
C PRO A 117 4.11 -13.75 8.98
N THR A 118 5.42 -13.99 9.00
CA THR A 118 6.06 -14.92 9.96
C THR A 118 5.90 -14.44 11.40
N LEU A 119 6.07 -13.14 11.65
CA LEU A 119 5.87 -12.57 12.98
C LEU A 119 4.42 -12.73 13.43
N LEU A 120 3.48 -12.38 12.56
CA LEU A 120 2.06 -12.46 12.87
C LEU A 120 1.64 -13.90 13.20
N GLU A 121 2.03 -14.87 12.38
CA GLU A 121 1.74 -16.29 12.62
C GLU A 121 2.32 -16.80 13.93
N LYS A 122 3.58 -16.43 14.23
CA LYS A 122 4.23 -16.79 15.49
C LYS A 122 3.40 -16.31 16.68
N GLN A 123 2.91 -15.07 16.64
CA GLN A 123 2.10 -14.51 17.71
C GLN A 123 0.71 -15.16 17.82
N ILE A 124 0.07 -15.45 16.69
CA ILE A 124 -1.21 -16.16 16.66
C ILE A 124 -1.05 -17.57 17.25
N LYS A 125 -0.03 -18.33 16.84
CA LYS A 125 0.27 -19.67 17.36
C LYS A 125 0.56 -19.64 18.86
N LEU A 126 1.34 -18.66 19.31
CA LEU A 126 1.67 -18.50 20.75
C LEU A 126 0.41 -18.23 21.57
N ASN A 127 -0.44 -17.29 21.14
CA ASN A 127 -1.68 -17.00 21.85
C ASN A 127 -2.62 -18.21 21.89
N LYS A 128 -2.77 -18.94 20.78
CA LYS A 128 -3.54 -20.19 20.75
C LYS A 128 -3.02 -21.21 21.77
N LYS A 129 -1.70 -21.41 21.83
CA LYS A 129 -1.08 -22.34 22.79
C LYS A 129 -1.32 -21.95 24.25
N LEU A 130 -1.42 -20.64 24.52
CA LEU A 130 -1.65 -20.08 25.85
C LEU A 130 -3.13 -19.89 26.20
N GLY A 131 -4.06 -20.34 25.35
CA GLY A 131 -5.51 -20.12 25.54
C GLY A 131 -5.93 -18.66 25.49
N LYS A 132 -5.12 -17.77 24.89
CA LYS A 132 -5.39 -16.33 24.77
C LYS A 132 -6.07 -15.99 23.46
N SER A 133 -6.76 -14.85 23.45
CA SER A 133 -7.37 -14.33 22.21
C SER A 133 -6.35 -14.14 21.11
N THR A 134 -6.71 -14.57 19.87
CA THR A 134 -5.91 -14.34 18.67
C THR A 134 -6.28 -13.05 17.96
N ASN A 135 -7.27 -12.30 18.42
CA ASN A 135 -7.57 -10.98 17.88
C ASN A 135 -6.30 -10.13 17.86
N TYR A 136 -6.05 -9.40 16.74
CA TYR A 136 -4.81 -8.66 16.53
C TYR A 136 -4.47 -7.70 17.69
N LYS A 137 -5.49 -7.12 18.34
CA LYS A 137 -5.31 -6.22 19.48
C LYS A 137 -4.60 -6.88 20.67
N HIS A 138 -4.75 -8.21 20.82
CA HIS A 138 -4.16 -9.02 21.89
C HIS A 138 -2.85 -9.68 21.50
N LEU A 139 -2.43 -9.55 20.24
CA LEU A 139 -1.14 -10.07 19.78
C LEU A 139 0.00 -9.16 20.24
N LYS A 140 1.13 -9.76 20.61
CA LYS A 140 2.36 -9.02 20.96
C LYS A 140 3.09 -8.61 19.67
N LEU A 141 2.60 -7.55 19.03
CA LEU A 141 3.18 -6.97 17.82
C LEU A 141 3.95 -5.69 18.14
N PRO A 142 4.93 -5.28 17.31
CA PRO A 142 5.57 -3.97 17.40
C PRO A 142 4.53 -2.85 17.37
N ILE A 143 4.81 -1.74 18.05
CA ILE A 143 3.88 -0.61 18.15
C ILE A 143 3.52 -0.07 16.76
N GLN A 144 4.50 0.02 15.84
CA GLN A 144 4.28 0.43 14.46
C GLN A 144 3.23 -0.44 13.76
N THR A 145 3.31 -1.78 13.92
CA THR A 145 2.35 -2.72 13.33
C THR A 145 0.97 -2.63 14.00
N LYS A 146 0.94 -2.38 15.31
CA LYS A 146 -0.33 -2.16 16.03
C LYS A 146 -1.04 -0.89 15.57
N ASP A 147 -0.28 0.17 15.32
CA ASP A 147 -0.83 1.47 14.88
C ASP A 147 -1.19 1.49 13.39
N TYR A 148 -0.66 0.54 12.61
CA TYR A 148 -0.86 0.50 11.17
C TYR A 148 -2.33 0.30 10.80
N VAL A 149 -3.00 -0.66 11.41
CA VAL A 149 -4.41 -0.98 11.15
C VAL A 149 -5.34 0.19 11.50
N PRO A 150 -5.24 0.84 12.68
CA PRO A 150 -5.99 2.06 12.96
C PRO A 150 -5.73 3.21 11.99
N LYS A 151 -4.47 3.43 11.59
CA LYS A 151 -4.12 4.46 10.60
C LYS A 151 -4.79 4.20 9.26
N PHE A 152 -4.76 2.94 8.79
CA PHE A 152 -5.44 2.56 7.56
C PHE A 152 -6.96 2.79 7.65
N LYS A 153 -7.59 2.31 8.73
CA LYS A 153 -9.04 2.53 8.94
C LYS A 153 -9.41 4.00 9.00
N ALA A 154 -8.57 4.83 9.59
CA ALA A 154 -8.80 6.27 9.66
C ALA A 154 -8.76 6.93 8.28
N ILE A 155 -7.81 6.57 7.42
CA ILE A 155 -7.76 7.10 6.04
C ILE A 155 -8.98 6.63 5.24
N VAL A 156 -9.36 5.36 5.34
CA VAL A 156 -10.56 4.81 4.68
C VAL A 156 -11.80 5.57 5.12
N GLU A 157 -12.00 5.74 6.43
CA GLU A 157 -13.15 6.48 6.99
C GLU A 157 -13.20 7.92 6.48
N LEU A 158 -12.06 8.62 6.45
CA LEU A 158 -11.98 10.00 5.99
C LEU A 158 -12.24 10.15 4.48
N VAL A 159 -11.84 9.18 3.68
CA VAL A 159 -12.09 9.20 2.23
C VAL A 159 -13.54 8.86 1.92
N ILE A 160 -14.10 7.81 2.54
CA ILE A 160 -15.48 7.39 2.27
C ILE A 160 -16.50 8.41 2.78
N ASN A 161 -16.22 9.01 3.93
CA ASN A 161 -17.14 9.94 4.60
C ASN A 161 -16.62 11.39 4.58
N ALA A 162 -15.92 11.79 3.51
CA ALA A 162 -15.24 13.09 3.43
C ALA A 162 -16.14 14.26 3.74
N GLU A 163 -17.36 14.30 3.18
CA GLU A 163 -18.35 15.36 3.41
C GLU A 163 -18.73 15.51 4.89
N LYS A 164 -18.94 14.38 5.58
CA LYS A 164 -19.22 14.36 7.02
C LYS A 164 -18.17 15.06 7.86
N TYR A 165 -16.92 15.03 7.38
CA TYR A 165 -15.76 15.63 8.05
C TYR A 165 -15.38 17.00 7.49
N GLY A 166 -16.20 17.57 6.58
CA GLY A 166 -15.90 18.86 5.94
C GLY A 166 -14.65 18.81 5.05
N LEU A 167 -14.32 17.62 4.53
CA LEU A 167 -13.18 17.42 3.66
C LEU A 167 -13.61 17.47 2.19
N THR A 168 -12.86 18.19 1.37
CA THR A 168 -13.04 18.18 -0.09
C THR A 168 -12.00 17.26 -0.71
N LEU A 169 -12.47 16.20 -1.37
CA LEU A 169 -11.60 15.32 -2.15
C LEU A 169 -11.36 15.91 -3.54
N PRO A 170 -10.15 15.77 -4.10
CA PRO A 170 -9.91 16.11 -5.49
C PRO A 170 -10.73 15.16 -6.39
N PRO A 171 -11.09 15.60 -7.61
CA PRO A 171 -11.65 14.68 -8.58
C PRO A 171 -10.62 13.58 -8.92
N PHE A 172 -11.07 12.34 -8.90
CA PHE A 172 -10.27 11.23 -9.39
C PHE A 172 -10.68 10.91 -10.84
N PRO A 173 -9.72 10.68 -11.74
CA PRO A 173 -10.03 10.17 -13.07
C PRO A 173 -10.77 8.83 -12.95
N ASP A 174 -11.80 8.66 -13.75
CA ASP A 174 -12.54 7.41 -13.91
C ASP A 174 -11.96 6.51 -15.01
N THR A 175 -10.84 6.93 -15.58
CA THR A 175 -10.10 6.24 -16.63
C THR A 175 -8.61 6.20 -16.33
N GLN A 176 -7.90 5.29 -16.98
CA GLN A 176 -6.45 5.20 -16.86
C GLN A 176 -5.79 6.46 -17.47
N VAL A 177 -5.05 7.20 -16.63
CA VAL A 177 -4.37 8.44 -17.01
C VAL A 177 -2.95 8.16 -17.52
N LEU A 178 -2.34 7.05 -17.08
CA LEU A 178 -0.99 6.67 -17.42
C LEU A 178 -1.01 5.54 -18.47
N GLY A 179 -0.27 5.74 -19.56
CA GLY A 179 0.00 4.72 -20.56
C GLY A 179 1.44 4.21 -20.51
N SER A 180 1.72 3.11 -21.19
CA SER A 180 3.08 2.62 -21.40
C SER A 180 3.42 2.68 -22.88
N ILE A 181 4.63 3.16 -23.18
CA ILE A 181 5.19 3.15 -24.54
C ILE A 181 6.40 2.22 -24.52
N SER A 182 6.42 1.24 -25.43
CA SER A 182 7.59 0.40 -25.63
C SER A 182 8.50 1.03 -26.68
N LEU A 183 9.75 1.24 -26.32
CA LEU A 183 10.77 1.80 -27.22
C LEU A 183 11.75 0.70 -27.62
N ASN A 184 12.06 0.62 -28.91
CA ASN A 184 12.96 -0.40 -29.47
C ASN A 184 14.46 0.01 -29.41
N GLY A 185 14.77 1.11 -28.74
CA GLY A 185 16.12 1.64 -28.61
C GLY A 185 16.19 2.85 -27.71
N GLN A 186 17.36 3.43 -27.59
CA GLN A 186 17.58 4.67 -26.83
C GLN A 186 16.96 5.84 -27.61
N VAL A 187 16.18 6.65 -26.94
CA VAL A 187 15.55 7.86 -27.48
C VAL A 187 15.81 9.05 -26.56
N GLU A 188 15.92 10.22 -27.14
CA GLU A 188 15.96 11.46 -26.36
C GLU A 188 14.54 11.85 -25.93
N ILE A 189 14.35 12.14 -24.65
CA ILE A 189 13.03 12.49 -24.07
C ILE A 189 12.47 13.78 -24.70
N LEU A 190 13.33 14.66 -25.24
CA LEU A 190 12.92 15.90 -25.91
C LEU A 190 12.36 15.68 -27.33
N ALA A 191 12.33 14.45 -27.82
CA ALA A 191 11.79 14.12 -29.17
C ALA A 191 10.29 13.75 -29.16
N PHE A 192 9.59 13.95 -28.04
CA PHE A 192 8.15 13.68 -27.86
C PHE A 192 7.35 14.93 -27.58
#